data_2b432eb77d8439ea9205873fd7b6030b
#
_entry.id   2b432eb77d8439ea9205873fd7b6030b
#
_cell.length_a   1.000
_cell.length_b   1.000
_cell.length_c   1.000
_cell.angle_alpha   90.00
_cell.angle_beta   90.00
_cell.angle_gamma   90.00
#
_symmetry.space_group_name_H-M   'P 1'
#
loop_
_entity.id
_entity.type
_entity.pdbx_description
1 polymer ?
#
loop_
_entity_poly.entity_id
_entity_poly.type
_entity_poly.pdbx_seq_one_letter_code
_entity_poly.pdbx_strand_id
1 'polypeptide(L)'
;MARLRLSSLFHSSSSSTADAETKKQNRRSFSALSTLRHKDGETNGAAAPAPKADKAETRPEPSTSRMIALAQKITKATEKLESHMKANKLPMPGFDVDAPADFPHLPEDVQESRREIIHATKELGMLAHGPRESVRWGVWEFLDVLALTAINHYKIAQLVPIDSTITLAELQTKTTLDPINLARLLRMAMTNGIFREPSPDVVAHTAASRVLAEDEDMQAWVGFNGEDIFRASGHVVQALDAHPEATSLTRAGFQFAFDTVDKEPMFATFGKDPARARRMGRAMASLTGGEGYEPFYFVDVERGGYDLSDVDAAGGTFVDIGGSHGFMCVDLAKRYKKMRFVVQDLPKTVGSAPTPINEDPQVAERVELLAHDFFTEQVTKDADVYFLRWIIHNYSTPYAVRILQNLIPALKPGARVVINDHCLRDPGQEGAWDERVMRRMDVVMLALLNAQERTEAEFRALFAAAGEGFVFKGVRRPKGCRMSIIEAVWQPKQVGEAVAGESAADTAAPVVAEAEVAAPADAEADAPAAAVEPSSGAEAVDEKPAAPANGVAAAVAPAEEPKNGVAVVAPAEEPKVEAAK
;
A
#
# COMPACT_ATOMS: atom_id res chain seq x y z
N MET A 1 -17.03 43.22 26.42
CA MET A 1 -16.71 42.83 27.81
C MET A 1 -17.56 41.64 28.18
N ALA A 2 -16.99 40.45 28.20
CA ALA A 2 -17.42 39.29 29.02
C ALA A 2 -16.39 38.17 28.81
N ARG A 3 -15.47 38.03 29.75
CA ARG A 3 -14.59 36.90 29.89
C ARG A 3 -15.40 35.73 30.46
N LEU A 4 -15.66 34.71 29.70
CA LEU A 4 -16.17 33.42 30.21
C LEU A 4 -14.99 32.55 30.63
N ARG A 5 -14.88 32.35 31.95
CA ARG A 5 -13.97 31.38 32.58
C ARG A 5 -14.53 29.97 32.38
N LEU A 6 -13.82 29.13 31.67
CA LEU A 6 -13.99 27.67 31.69
C LEU A 6 -13.26 27.11 32.94
N SER A 7 -13.93 27.09 34.08
CA SER A 7 -13.48 26.37 35.26
C SER A 7 -14.71 25.96 36.08
N SER A 8 -15.34 24.83 35.70
CA SER A 8 -16.21 24.06 36.62
C SER A 8 -16.93 22.92 35.85
N LEU A 9 -16.23 21.84 35.58
CA LEU A 9 -16.86 20.55 35.22
C LEU A 9 -15.96 19.37 35.67
N PHE A 10 -15.51 19.41 36.92
CA PHE A 10 -15.02 18.27 37.65
C PHE A 10 -15.17 18.53 39.15
N HIS A 11 -16.35 18.30 39.67
CA HIS A 11 -16.51 18.00 41.10
C HIS A 11 -17.84 17.28 41.34
N SER A 12 -17.65 16.16 42.04
CA SER A 12 -18.56 15.46 42.93
C SER A 12 -19.42 14.33 42.37
N SER A 13 -19.02 13.12 42.71
CA SER A 13 -19.85 12.34 43.62
C SER A 13 -18.98 11.30 44.36
N SER A 14 -19.20 11.30 45.64
CA SER A 14 -18.52 10.60 46.69
C SER A 14 -18.92 9.14 46.80
N SER A 15 -17.99 8.36 47.41
CA SER A 15 -18.17 7.18 48.27
C SER A 15 -18.36 5.82 47.63
N SER A 16 -17.28 4.97 47.73
CA SER A 16 -17.37 3.80 48.62
C SER A 16 -15.98 3.18 48.79
N THR A 17 -15.61 2.98 50.04
CA THR A 17 -14.41 2.34 50.55
C THR A 17 -14.45 0.83 50.29
N ALA A 18 -13.85 0.37 49.19
CA ALA A 18 -13.62 -1.06 48.94
C ALA A 18 -12.43 -1.40 48.01
N ASP A 19 -11.67 -0.42 47.50
CA ASP A 19 -10.63 -0.66 46.45
C ASP A 19 -9.18 -0.40 46.91
N ALA A 20 -8.89 -0.47 48.22
CA ALA A 20 -7.54 -0.20 48.72
C ALA A 20 -6.60 -1.44 48.77
N GLU A 21 -7.11 -2.64 48.58
CA GLU A 21 -6.26 -3.87 48.66
C GLU A 21 -5.84 -4.42 47.30
N THR A 22 -6.56 -4.16 46.23
CA THR A 22 -6.24 -4.68 44.87
C THR A 22 -5.13 -3.90 44.16
N LYS A 23 -4.88 -2.66 44.57
CA LYS A 23 -3.78 -1.84 44.01
C LYS A 23 -2.39 -2.14 44.55
N LYS A 24 -2.26 -2.94 45.61
CA LYS A 24 -0.96 -3.33 46.20
C LYS A 24 -0.40 -4.60 45.59
N GLN A 25 -1.19 -5.40 44.90
CA GLN A 25 -0.77 -6.67 44.32
C GLN A 25 -0.20 -6.52 42.90
N ASN A 26 -0.65 -5.53 42.12
CA ASN A 26 -0.16 -5.30 40.75
C ASN A 26 1.14 -4.49 40.63
N ARG A 27 1.74 -4.04 41.76
CA ARG A 27 3.06 -3.36 41.73
C ARG A 27 4.23 -4.30 42.07
N ARG A 28 3.99 -5.60 42.30
CA ARG A 28 5.05 -6.59 42.67
C ARG A 28 5.45 -7.54 41.53
N SER A 29 4.83 -7.49 40.37
CA SER A 29 5.11 -8.43 39.26
C SER A 29 6.09 -7.91 38.19
N PHE A 30 6.59 -6.68 38.28
CA PHE A 30 7.54 -6.14 37.29
C PHE A 30 9.00 -6.08 37.76
N SER A 31 9.36 -6.66 38.92
CA SER A 31 10.75 -6.66 39.41
C SER A 31 11.39 -8.06 39.59
N ALA A 32 10.81 -9.11 39.01
CA ALA A 32 11.25 -10.49 39.22
C ALA A 32 11.93 -11.17 38.01
N LEU A 33 12.40 -10.42 37.02
CA LEU A 33 13.07 -10.98 35.82
C LEU A 33 14.55 -10.58 35.67
N SER A 34 15.23 -10.19 36.79
CA SER A 34 16.65 -9.84 36.69
C SER A 34 17.57 -10.55 37.70
N THR A 35 17.15 -11.64 38.34
CA THR A 35 18.03 -12.39 39.27
C THR A 35 17.87 -13.90 39.11
N LEU A 36 18.42 -14.46 38.04
CA LEU A 36 18.91 -15.84 38.01
C LEU A 36 20.41 -15.76 37.69
N ARG A 37 21.20 -15.57 38.71
CA ARG A 37 22.64 -15.81 38.68
C ARG A 37 22.95 -17.07 39.45
N HIS A 38 23.58 -18.00 38.76
CA HIS A 38 24.15 -19.22 39.32
C HIS A 38 25.06 -18.95 40.53
N LYS A 39 24.88 -19.72 41.55
CA LYS A 39 25.89 -20.02 42.57
C LYS A 39 26.66 -21.23 42.05
N ASP A 40 27.94 -21.08 41.86
CA ASP A 40 28.95 -22.05 42.31
C ASP A 40 30.35 -21.62 41.84
N GLY A 41 31.33 -21.74 42.73
CA GLY A 41 32.74 -21.84 42.39
C GLY A 41 33.62 -20.62 42.71
N GLU A 42 34.09 -20.50 43.94
CA GLU A 42 35.26 -19.69 44.32
C GLU A 42 36.51 -20.16 43.59
N THR A 43 37.13 -19.28 42.76
CA THR A 43 38.57 -19.30 42.54
C THR A 43 39.08 -17.87 42.44
N ASN A 44 40.07 -17.55 43.27
CA ASN A 44 40.83 -16.31 43.31
C ASN A 44 41.48 -15.99 41.95
N GLY A 45 41.13 -14.87 41.34
CA GLY A 45 41.82 -14.29 40.20
C GLY A 45 41.67 -12.78 40.22
N ALA A 46 42.82 -12.07 40.25
CA ALA A 46 42.92 -10.63 40.36
C ALA A 46 42.09 -9.92 39.27
N ALA A 47 41.23 -8.98 39.70
CA ALA A 47 40.44 -8.15 38.82
C ALA A 47 41.33 -7.22 37.96
N ALA A 48 41.25 -7.35 36.66
CA ALA A 48 41.75 -6.36 35.73
C ALA A 48 40.95 -5.06 35.85
N PRO A 49 41.55 -3.85 35.75
CA PRO A 49 40.84 -2.60 35.87
C PRO A 49 39.85 -2.44 34.68
N ALA A 50 38.62 -1.98 34.96
CA ALA A 50 37.62 -1.64 33.95
C ALA A 50 38.19 -0.64 32.95
N PRO A 51 37.91 -0.79 31.64
CA PRO A 51 38.31 0.19 30.66
C PRO A 51 37.70 1.55 31.01
N LYS A 52 38.55 2.56 31.11
CA LYS A 52 38.15 3.95 31.27
C LYS A 52 37.27 4.29 30.06
N ALA A 53 36.07 4.82 30.33
CA ALA A 53 35.23 5.39 29.31
C ALA A 53 36.05 6.37 28.50
N ASP A 54 36.28 6.05 27.24
CA ASP A 54 36.88 6.97 26.29
C ASP A 54 36.05 8.25 26.29
N LYS A 55 36.76 9.37 26.43
CA LYS A 55 36.16 10.69 26.26
C LYS A 55 35.50 10.69 24.89
N ALA A 56 34.20 10.89 24.86
CA ALA A 56 33.47 11.11 23.61
C ALA A 56 34.28 12.08 22.75
N GLU A 57 34.82 11.60 21.64
CA GLU A 57 35.40 12.47 20.61
C GLU A 57 34.31 13.47 20.25
N THR A 58 34.54 14.74 20.53
CA THR A 58 33.66 15.82 20.10
C THR A 58 33.66 15.78 18.59
N ARG A 59 32.57 15.28 18.02
CA ARG A 59 32.30 15.36 16.58
C ARG A 59 32.48 16.81 16.20
N PRO A 60 33.34 17.14 15.18
CA PRO A 60 33.52 18.51 14.73
C PRO A 60 32.11 19.07 14.42
N GLU A 61 31.73 20.18 15.03
CA GLU A 61 30.46 20.85 14.74
C GLU A 61 30.38 21.12 13.24
N PRO A 62 29.33 20.72 12.53
CA PRO A 62 29.17 21.08 11.15
C PRO A 62 29.13 22.61 11.05
N SER A 63 29.94 23.21 10.19
CA SER A 63 30.06 24.66 9.98
C SER A 63 28.72 25.34 9.63
N THR A 64 27.68 24.54 9.34
CA THR A 64 26.32 25.00 8.98
C THR A 64 25.30 24.19 9.76
N SER A 65 24.31 24.84 10.36
CA SER A 65 23.23 24.14 11.08
C SER A 65 22.46 23.23 10.14
N ARG A 66 21.91 22.11 10.68
CA ARG A 66 21.11 21.15 9.89
C ARG A 66 19.94 21.85 9.18
N MET A 67 19.27 22.79 9.81
CA MET A 67 18.15 23.55 9.22
C MET A 67 18.60 24.37 8.00
N ILE A 68 19.73 25.07 8.09
CA ILE A 68 20.26 25.84 6.97
C ILE A 68 20.70 24.89 5.83
N ALA A 69 21.35 23.78 6.13
CA ALA A 69 21.73 22.79 5.14
C ALA A 69 20.52 22.21 4.40
N LEU A 70 19.42 21.92 5.09
CA LEU A 70 18.17 21.47 4.48
C LEU A 70 17.53 22.56 3.60
N ALA A 71 17.51 23.81 4.05
CA ALA A 71 16.97 24.92 3.26
C ALA A 71 17.76 25.12 1.96
N GLN A 72 19.11 25.08 2.01
CA GLN A 72 19.96 25.15 0.83
C GLN A 72 19.73 23.97 -0.13
N LYS A 73 19.55 22.76 0.42
CA LYS A 73 19.24 21.55 -0.32
C LYS A 73 17.91 21.68 -1.07
N ILE A 74 16.88 22.14 -0.39
CA ILE A 74 15.56 22.41 -0.98
C ILE A 74 15.67 23.41 -2.13
N THR A 75 16.35 24.55 -1.90
CA THR A 75 16.52 25.57 -2.95
C THR A 75 17.19 24.98 -4.20
N LYS A 76 18.35 24.33 -4.02
CA LYS A 76 19.11 23.73 -5.14
C LYS A 76 18.29 22.69 -5.92
N ALA A 77 17.58 21.83 -5.20
CA ALA A 77 16.77 20.78 -5.81
C ALA A 77 15.56 21.37 -6.56
N THR A 78 14.93 22.42 -6.00
CA THR A 78 13.81 23.13 -6.63
C THR A 78 14.25 23.87 -7.89
N GLU A 79 15.39 24.57 -7.87
CA GLU A 79 15.95 25.25 -9.05
C GLU A 79 16.21 24.27 -10.20
N LYS A 80 16.75 23.07 -9.89
CA LYS A 80 16.99 22.04 -10.89
C LYS A 80 15.70 21.51 -11.51
N LEU A 81 14.71 21.16 -10.66
CA LEU A 81 13.40 20.67 -11.10
C LEU A 81 12.71 21.72 -12.00
N GLU A 82 12.61 22.95 -11.52
CA GLU A 82 11.95 24.04 -12.22
C GLU A 82 12.63 24.37 -13.55
N SER A 83 13.97 24.42 -13.58
CA SER A 83 14.75 24.64 -14.80
C SER A 83 14.49 23.57 -15.86
N HIS A 84 14.42 22.30 -15.45
CA HIS A 84 14.10 21.21 -16.35
C HIS A 84 12.68 21.34 -16.92
N MET A 85 11.68 21.61 -16.07
CA MET A 85 10.30 21.73 -16.49
C MET A 85 10.12 22.91 -17.47
N LYS A 86 10.71 24.06 -17.17
CA LYS A 86 10.70 25.23 -18.06
C LYS A 86 11.38 24.96 -19.42
N ALA A 87 12.57 24.34 -19.39
CA ALA A 87 13.31 24.03 -20.61
C ALA A 87 12.56 23.07 -21.55
N ASN A 88 11.79 22.14 -20.98
CA ASN A 88 11.02 21.15 -21.72
C ASN A 88 9.53 21.53 -21.92
N LYS A 89 9.13 22.76 -21.53
CA LYS A 89 7.75 23.26 -21.61
C LYS A 89 6.73 22.32 -20.94
N LEU A 90 7.15 21.67 -19.84
CA LEU A 90 6.28 20.81 -19.07
C LEU A 90 5.36 21.65 -18.18
N PRO A 91 4.12 21.19 -17.91
CA PRO A 91 3.19 21.90 -17.02
C PRO A 91 3.76 21.98 -15.61
N MET A 92 3.70 23.18 -15.02
CA MET A 92 4.17 23.39 -13.64
C MET A 92 3.14 22.89 -12.64
N PRO A 93 3.57 22.27 -11.54
CA PRO A 93 2.66 21.90 -10.45
C PRO A 93 2.02 23.16 -9.84
N GLY A 94 0.76 23.04 -9.47
CA GLY A 94 0.00 24.13 -8.89
C GLY A 94 -1.22 23.65 -8.09
N PHE A 95 -1.89 24.58 -7.43
CA PHE A 95 -3.14 24.31 -6.74
C PHE A 95 -4.38 24.66 -7.57
N ASP A 96 -4.20 25.37 -8.69
CA ASP A 96 -5.31 25.73 -9.55
C ASP A 96 -5.97 24.49 -10.17
N VAL A 97 -7.26 24.57 -10.44
CA VAL A 97 -8.06 23.44 -10.92
C VAL A 97 -7.52 22.81 -12.21
N ASP A 98 -6.87 23.62 -13.05
CA ASP A 98 -6.27 23.18 -14.31
C ASP A 98 -4.84 22.65 -14.18
N ALA A 99 -4.26 22.68 -12.98
CA ALA A 99 -2.93 22.10 -12.76
C ALA A 99 -2.98 20.58 -13.01
N PRO A 100 -1.88 19.98 -13.52
CA PRO A 100 -1.85 18.55 -13.79
C PRO A 100 -2.06 17.73 -12.50
N ALA A 101 -2.82 16.65 -12.60
CA ALA A 101 -3.04 15.72 -11.50
C ALA A 101 -1.73 15.03 -11.08
N ASP A 102 -0.89 14.68 -12.06
CA ASP A 102 0.35 13.96 -11.86
C ASP A 102 1.56 14.72 -12.41
N PHE A 103 2.73 14.40 -11.88
CA PHE A 103 3.98 14.83 -12.49
C PHE A 103 4.23 14.06 -13.79
N PRO A 104 4.75 14.73 -14.83
CA PRO A 104 5.20 14.03 -16.03
C PRO A 104 6.37 13.11 -15.72
N HIS A 105 6.65 12.14 -16.58
CA HIS A 105 7.87 11.34 -16.47
C HIS A 105 9.11 12.23 -16.56
N LEU A 106 9.90 12.25 -15.49
CA LEU A 106 11.11 13.04 -15.37
C LEU A 106 12.35 12.16 -15.56
N PRO A 107 13.45 12.70 -16.13
CA PRO A 107 14.74 12.05 -16.06
C PRO A 107 15.12 11.76 -14.61
N GLU A 108 15.80 10.64 -14.38
CA GLU A 108 16.05 10.14 -13.02
C GLU A 108 16.73 11.14 -12.10
N ASP A 109 17.68 11.91 -12.60
CA ASP A 109 18.40 12.92 -11.83
C ASP A 109 17.53 14.14 -11.46
N VAL A 110 16.47 14.41 -12.23
CA VAL A 110 15.44 15.42 -11.94
C VAL A 110 14.41 14.86 -10.96
N GLN A 111 14.01 13.62 -11.17
CA GLN A 111 13.12 12.90 -10.25
C GLN A 111 13.75 12.76 -8.86
N GLU A 112 15.06 12.52 -8.77
CA GLU A 112 15.79 12.52 -7.50
C GLU A 112 15.73 13.90 -6.82
N SER A 113 15.85 14.99 -7.57
CA SER A 113 15.70 16.34 -7.02
C SER A 113 14.28 16.57 -6.46
N ARG A 114 13.25 16.09 -7.14
CA ARG A 114 11.86 16.13 -6.64
C ARG A 114 11.70 15.34 -5.33
N ARG A 115 12.23 14.12 -5.26
CA ARG A 115 12.24 13.31 -4.02
C ARG A 115 12.97 14.05 -2.89
N GLU A 116 14.13 14.65 -3.20
CA GLU A 116 14.90 15.40 -2.23
C GLU A 116 14.15 16.61 -1.64
N ILE A 117 13.34 17.33 -2.44
CA ILE A 117 12.46 18.39 -1.95
C ILE A 117 11.46 17.82 -0.93
N ILE A 118 10.80 16.72 -1.26
CA ILE A 118 9.80 16.08 -0.39
C ILE A 118 10.42 15.65 0.95
N HIS A 119 11.59 15.01 0.90
CA HIS A 119 12.29 14.53 2.09
C HIS A 119 12.78 15.69 2.98
N ALA A 120 13.46 16.66 2.37
CA ALA A 120 14.07 17.76 3.10
C ALA A 120 13.05 18.73 3.69
N THR A 121 11.93 18.99 3.01
CA THR A 121 10.84 19.83 3.54
C THR A 121 10.19 19.17 4.74
N LYS A 122 9.99 17.85 4.72
CA LYS A 122 9.44 17.14 5.87
C LYS A 122 10.37 17.17 7.07
N GLU A 123 11.65 16.91 6.89
CA GLU A 123 12.65 16.96 7.97
C GLU A 123 12.78 18.37 8.55
N LEU A 124 12.84 19.39 7.67
CA LEU A 124 12.91 20.79 8.10
C LEU A 124 11.68 21.19 8.92
N GLY A 125 10.49 20.78 8.50
CA GLY A 125 9.26 21.00 9.22
C GLY A 125 9.28 20.40 10.64
N MET A 126 9.73 19.14 10.77
CA MET A 126 9.87 18.48 12.08
C MET A 126 10.86 19.19 13.00
N LEU A 127 12.00 19.64 12.47
CA LEU A 127 12.98 20.41 13.23
C LEU A 127 12.42 21.77 13.69
N ALA A 128 11.66 22.45 12.81
CA ALA A 128 11.06 23.75 13.10
C ALA A 128 9.95 23.65 14.15
N HIS A 129 9.13 22.60 14.11
CA HIS A 129 8.13 22.34 15.15
C HIS A 129 8.76 22.03 16.51
N GLY A 130 9.90 21.37 16.52
CA GLY A 130 10.52 20.84 17.72
C GLY A 130 9.78 19.64 18.31
N PRO A 131 10.40 18.90 19.25
CA PRO A 131 9.92 17.59 19.67
C PRO A 131 8.55 17.59 20.33
N ARG A 132 8.26 18.58 21.18
CA ARG A 132 6.99 18.66 21.91
C ARG A 132 5.80 18.94 21.00
N GLU A 133 5.94 19.89 20.08
CA GLU A 133 4.87 20.23 19.14
C GLU A 133 4.68 19.14 18.08
N SER A 134 5.76 18.49 17.65
CA SER A 134 5.66 17.34 16.74
C SER A 134 4.82 16.21 17.33
N VAL A 135 4.98 15.90 18.62
CA VAL A 135 4.12 14.90 19.30
C VAL A 135 2.71 15.42 19.48
N ARG A 136 2.55 16.68 19.95
CA ARG A 136 1.24 17.27 20.23
C ARG A 136 0.33 17.29 19.01
N TRP A 137 0.81 17.70 17.87
CA TRP A 137 0.01 17.85 16.66
C TRP A 137 -0.03 16.57 15.82
N GLY A 138 1.01 15.72 15.90
CA GLY A 138 1.04 14.44 15.19
C GLY A 138 -0.11 13.49 15.55
N VAL A 139 -0.63 13.58 16.79
CA VAL A 139 -1.79 12.76 17.19
C VAL A 139 -3.10 13.18 16.55
N TRP A 140 -3.17 14.33 15.88
CA TRP A 140 -4.37 14.81 15.19
C TRP A 140 -4.35 14.58 13.68
N GLU A 141 -3.28 14.04 13.10
CA GLU A 141 -3.21 13.74 11.65
C GLU A 141 -4.37 12.83 11.17
N PHE A 142 -5.00 12.07 12.05
CA PHE A 142 -6.17 11.25 11.70
C PHE A 142 -7.42 12.09 11.34
N LEU A 143 -7.49 13.37 11.76
CA LEU A 143 -8.61 14.26 11.43
C LEU A 143 -8.59 14.70 9.96
N ASP A 144 -7.41 14.68 9.32
CA ASP A 144 -7.30 14.89 7.87
C ASP A 144 -7.98 13.75 7.11
N VAL A 145 -7.75 12.51 7.55
CA VAL A 145 -8.42 11.32 7.02
C VAL A 145 -9.92 11.38 7.22
N LEU A 146 -10.39 11.83 8.39
CA LEU A 146 -11.82 12.01 8.67
C LEU A 146 -12.46 13.02 7.69
N ALA A 147 -11.82 14.16 7.44
CA ALA A 147 -12.33 15.16 6.51
C ALA A 147 -12.44 14.61 5.08
N LEU A 148 -11.39 13.95 4.58
CA LEU A 148 -11.40 13.29 3.26
C LEU A 148 -12.46 12.19 3.17
N THR A 149 -12.59 11.36 4.20
CA THR A 149 -13.61 10.31 4.27
C THR A 149 -15.01 10.89 4.15
N ALA A 150 -15.30 11.96 4.89
CA ALA A 150 -16.61 12.62 4.84
C ALA A 150 -16.88 13.24 3.45
N ILE A 151 -15.90 13.94 2.87
CA ILE A 151 -16.02 14.53 1.52
C ILE A 151 -16.33 13.43 0.49
N ASN A 152 -15.63 12.31 0.54
CA ASN A 152 -15.82 11.19 -0.37
C ASN A 152 -17.17 10.48 -0.13
N HIS A 153 -17.53 10.22 1.12
CA HIS A 153 -18.78 9.56 1.50
C HIS A 153 -20.02 10.34 1.02
N TYR A 154 -20.03 11.65 1.25
CA TYR A 154 -21.12 12.53 0.84
C TYR A 154 -21.00 13.02 -0.61
N LYS A 155 -20.01 12.54 -1.36
CA LYS A 155 -19.73 12.90 -2.76
C LYS A 155 -19.61 14.41 -2.98
N ILE A 156 -19.06 15.14 -2.03
CA ILE A 156 -19.00 16.61 -2.07
C ILE A 156 -18.20 17.10 -3.28
N ALA A 157 -17.15 16.38 -3.68
CA ALA A 157 -16.35 16.75 -4.84
C ALA A 157 -17.16 16.75 -6.15
N GLN A 158 -18.11 15.82 -6.30
CA GLN A 158 -18.98 15.74 -7.47
C GLN A 158 -20.12 16.79 -7.46
N LEU A 159 -20.39 17.38 -6.31
CA LEU A 159 -21.45 18.41 -6.15
C LEU A 159 -20.94 19.82 -6.41
N VAL A 160 -19.64 20.07 -6.31
CA VAL A 160 -18.99 21.33 -6.63
C VAL A 160 -18.73 21.39 -8.14
N PRO A 161 -19.10 22.46 -8.85
CA PRO A 161 -18.82 22.56 -10.28
C PRO A 161 -17.31 22.75 -10.54
N ILE A 162 -16.77 22.05 -11.57
CA ILE A 162 -15.33 22.08 -11.88
C ILE A 162 -14.89 23.49 -12.33
N ASP A 163 -15.64 24.10 -13.26
CA ASP A 163 -15.22 25.34 -13.94
C ASP A 163 -15.75 26.62 -13.29
N SER A 164 -16.36 26.51 -12.11
CA SER A 164 -16.96 27.66 -11.44
C SER A 164 -16.95 27.49 -9.91
N THR A 165 -17.66 28.35 -9.24
CA THR A 165 -17.79 28.33 -7.77
C THR A 165 -19.21 28.00 -7.36
N ILE A 166 -19.37 27.55 -6.11
CA ILE A 166 -20.66 27.33 -5.47
C ILE A 166 -20.63 27.92 -4.06
N THR A 167 -21.73 28.50 -3.59
CA THR A 167 -21.83 28.94 -2.20
C THR A 167 -22.03 27.76 -1.26
N LEU A 168 -21.57 27.86 -0.01
CA LEU A 168 -21.83 26.84 1.01
C LEU A 168 -23.34 26.61 1.20
N ALA A 169 -24.14 27.67 1.11
CA ALA A 169 -25.59 27.57 1.21
C ALA A 169 -26.22 26.74 0.08
N GLU A 170 -25.79 26.96 -1.17
CA GLU A 170 -26.22 26.17 -2.33
C GLU A 170 -25.71 24.73 -2.25
N LEU A 171 -24.45 24.53 -1.87
CA LEU A 171 -23.87 23.20 -1.73
C LEU A 171 -24.59 22.38 -0.65
N GLN A 172 -24.96 23.03 0.46
CA GLN A 172 -25.72 22.40 1.54
C GLN A 172 -27.08 21.86 1.06
N THR A 173 -27.75 22.51 0.08
CA THR A 173 -29.03 21.99 -0.46
C THR A 173 -28.86 20.69 -1.25
N LYS A 174 -27.63 20.35 -1.65
CA LYS A 174 -27.31 19.16 -2.45
C LYS A 174 -26.78 17.99 -1.60
N THR A 175 -26.61 18.15 -0.30
CA THR A 175 -26.11 17.13 0.61
C THR A 175 -26.99 17.04 1.86
N THR A 176 -26.91 15.92 2.57
CA THR A 176 -27.62 15.72 3.85
C THR A 176 -26.88 16.29 5.06
N LEU A 177 -25.68 16.81 4.87
CA LEU A 177 -24.92 17.46 5.96
C LEU A 177 -25.58 18.78 6.38
N ASP A 178 -25.59 19.05 7.68
CA ASP A 178 -25.96 20.38 8.17
C ASP A 178 -24.90 21.43 7.80
N PRO A 179 -25.27 22.72 7.73
CA PRO A 179 -24.36 23.77 7.26
C PRO A 179 -23.06 23.88 8.07
N ILE A 180 -23.13 23.66 9.39
CA ILE A 180 -21.97 23.80 10.30
C ILE A 180 -20.98 22.67 10.02
N ASN A 181 -21.47 21.43 9.88
CA ASN A 181 -20.62 20.25 9.63
C ASN A 181 -20.04 20.28 8.22
N LEU A 182 -20.82 20.66 7.21
CA LEU A 182 -20.31 20.86 5.85
C LEU A 182 -19.15 21.86 5.82
N ALA A 183 -19.35 23.04 6.41
CA ALA A 183 -18.33 24.10 6.42
C ALA A 183 -17.05 23.67 7.14
N ARG A 184 -17.17 23.03 8.33
CA ARG A 184 -15.98 22.61 9.11
C ARG A 184 -15.18 21.51 8.42
N LEU A 185 -15.83 20.54 7.79
CA LEU A 185 -15.17 19.43 7.09
C LEU A 185 -14.48 19.91 5.81
N LEU A 186 -15.14 20.77 5.03
CA LEU A 186 -14.54 21.39 3.86
C LEU A 186 -13.34 22.25 4.23
N ARG A 187 -13.47 23.15 5.22
CA ARG A 187 -12.36 24.01 5.65
C ARG A 187 -11.19 23.22 6.23
N MET A 188 -11.44 22.08 6.89
CA MET A 188 -10.38 21.17 7.31
C MET A 188 -9.64 20.60 6.10
N ALA A 189 -10.34 20.11 5.08
CA ALA A 189 -9.74 19.61 3.87
C ALA A 189 -8.98 20.70 3.08
N MET A 190 -9.48 21.94 3.07
CA MET A 190 -8.80 23.08 2.43
C MET A 190 -7.42 23.38 3.02
N THR A 191 -7.18 23.06 4.30
CA THR A 191 -5.84 23.19 4.91
C THR A 191 -4.80 22.26 4.27
N ASN A 192 -5.25 21.20 3.60
CA ASN A 192 -4.44 20.26 2.82
C ASN A 192 -4.54 20.51 1.30
N GLY A 193 -5.03 21.66 0.88
CA GLY A 193 -5.16 22.00 -0.54
C GLY A 193 -6.29 21.27 -1.28
N ILE A 194 -7.20 20.60 -0.54
CA ILE A 194 -8.40 19.96 -1.10
C ILE A 194 -9.53 20.97 -1.06
N PHE A 195 -9.93 21.49 -2.20
CA PHE A 195 -10.77 22.69 -2.37
C PHE A 195 -10.09 24.00 -1.91
N ARG A 196 -10.71 25.10 -2.25
CA ARG A 196 -10.36 26.45 -1.79
C ARG A 196 -11.61 27.28 -1.56
N GLU A 197 -11.48 28.34 -0.76
CA GLU A 197 -12.53 29.31 -0.46
C GLU A 197 -12.08 30.70 -0.96
N PRO A 198 -12.30 31.02 -2.26
CA PRO A 198 -11.79 32.27 -2.86
C PRO A 198 -12.39 33.53 -2.28
N SER A 199 -13.56 33.45 -1.67
CA SER A 199 -14.18 34.48 -0.83
C SER A 199 -15.02 33.78 0.25
N PRO A 200 -15.35 34.42 1.35
CA PRO A 200 -16.11 33.83 2.44
C PRO A 200 -17.34 33.05 1.94
N ASP A 201 -17.50 31.82 2.40
CA ASP A 201 -18.61 30.90 2.08
C ASP A 201 -18.76 30.53 0.58
N VAL A 202 -17.73 30.74 -0.22
CA VAL A 202 -17.69 30.33 -1.65
C VAL A 202 -16.64 29.25 -1.86
N VAL A 203 -17.04 28.10 -2.35
CA VAL A 203 -16.18 26.92 -2.57
C VAL A 203 -15.81 26.80 -4.04
N ALA A 204 -14.55 26.50 -4.31
CA ALA A 204 -14.03 26.19 -5.62
C ALA A 204 -13.12 24.97 -5.59
N HIS A 205 -13.00 24.27 -6.72
CA HIS A 205 -12.02 23.20 -6.87
C HIS A 205 -10.57 23.69 -6.85
N THR A 206 -9.71 22.83 -6.38
CA THR A 206 -8.28 22.76 -6.69
C THR A 206 -8.01 21.55 -7.58
N ALA A 207 -6.80 21.39 -8.09
CA ALA A 207 -6.39 20.19 -8.83
C ALA A 207 -6.65 18.90 -8.01
N ALA A 208 -6.32 18.91 -6.72
CA ALA A 208 -6.51 17.75 -5.84
C ALA A 208 -8.00 17.40 -5.61
N SER A 209 -8.88 18.39 -5.42
CA SER A 209 -10.31 18.11 -5.30
C SER A 209 -10.96 17.72 -6.63
N ARG A 210 -10.41 18.19 -7.77
CA ARG A 210 -10.83 17.74 -9.11
C ARG A 210 -10.52 16.25 -9.31
N VAL A 211 -9.34 15.76 -8.86
CA VAL A 211 -9.03 14.32 -8.86
C VAL A 211 -10.08 13.54 -8.10
N LEU A 212 -10.50 14.01 -6.91
CA LEU A 212 -11.58 13.36 -6.16
C LEU A 212 -12.95 13.42 -6.86
N ALA A 213 -13.18 14.40 -7.73
CA ALA A 213 -14.43 14.49 -8.49
C ALA A 213 -14.49 13.54 -9.70
N GLU A 214 -13.37 13.38 -10.40
CA GLU A 214 -13.29 12.74 -11.71
C GLU A 214 -12.70 11.32 -11.68
N ASP A 215 -11.84 10.99 -10.70
CA ASP A 215 -11.15 9.70 -10.61
C ASP A 215 -11.85 8.74 -9.63
N GLU A 216 -12.56 7.75 -10.17
CA GLU A 216 -13.28 6.76 -9.38
C GLU A 216 -12.35 5.79 -8.62
N ASP A 217 -11.13 5.56 -9.09
CA ASP A 217 -10.17 4.70 -8.42
C ASP A 217 -9.55 5.43 -7.21
N MET A 218 -9.31 6.75 -7.34
CA MET A 218 -8.93 7.59 -6.21
C MET A 218 -10.05 7.73 -5.18
N GLN A 219 -11.32 7.86 -5.61
CA GLN A 219 -12.48 7.82 -4.70
C GLN A 219 -12.55 6.50 -3.94
N ALA A 220 -12.31 5.38 -4.64
CA ALA A 220 -12.25 4.06 -4.02
C ALA A 220 -11.08 3.94 -3.04
N TRP A 221 -9.91 4.50 -3.38
CA TRP A 221 -8.75 4.56 -2.49
C TRP A 221 -9.07 5.32 -1.20
N VAL A 222 -9.66 6.50 -1.29
CA VAL A 222 -10.09 7.29 -0.12
C VAL A 222 -11.14 6.52 0.69
N GLY A 223 -12.12 5.90 0.01
CA GLY A 223 -13.17 5.12 0.67
C GLY A 223 -12.63 3.90 1.42
N PHE A 224 -11.73 3.13 0.81
CA PHE A 224 -11.10 1.97 1.46
C PHE A 224 -10.25 2.38 2.66
N ASN A 225 -9.45 3.45 2.52
CA ASN A 225 -8.65 3.96 3.64
C ASN A 225 -9.52 4.51 4.76
N GLY A 226 -10.57 5.30 4.45
CA GLY A 226 -11.40 5.97 5.45
C GLY A 226 -12.41 5.07 6.14
N GLU A 227 -13.04 4.14 5.42
CA GLU A 227 -14.13 3.33 5.96
C GLU A 227 -13.67 1.96 6.47
N ASP A 228 -12.57 1.41 5.93
CA ASP A 228 -12.07 0.09 6.31
C ASP A 228 -10.78 0.20 7.14
N ILE A 229 -9.70 0.76 6.59
CA ILE A 229 -8.38 0.81 7.25
C ILE A 229 -8.40 1.71 8.48
N PHE A 230 -8.97 2.91 8.38
CA PHE A 230 -9.04 3.85 9.49
C PHE A 230 -9.83 3.26 10.66
N ARG A 231 -10.96 2.61 10.38
CA ARG A 231 -11.76 1.93 11.39
C ARG A 231 -11.01 0.77 12.03
N ALA A 232 -10.34 -0.07 11.24
CA ALA A 232 -9.52 -1.18 11.73
C ALA A 232 -8.35 -0.69 12.60
N SER A 233 -7.66 0.39 12.18
CA SER A 233 -6.51 0.95 12.89
C SER A 233 -6.86 1.44 14.30
N GLY A 234 -8.09 1.93 14.51
CA GLY A 234 -8.60 2.32 15.83
C GLY A 234 -8.73 1.16 16.83
N HIS A 235 -8.74 -0.08 16.35
CA HIS A 235 -8.90 -1.28 17.18
C HIS A 235 -7.62 -2.12 17.32
N VAL A 236 -6.50 -1.70 16.72
CA VAL A 236 -5.23 -2.46 16.76
C VAL A 236 -4.76 -2.69 18.19
N VAL A 237 -4.75 -1.65 19.05
CA VAL A 237 -4.30 -1.79 20.45
C VAL A 237 -5.18 -2.79 21.20
N GLN A 238 -6.50 -2.73 21.01
CA GLN A 238 -7.43 -3.69 21.59
C GLN A 238 -7.17 -5.13 21.12
N ALA A 239 -6.88 -5.31 19.84
CA ALA A 239 -6.56 -6.61 19.27
C ALA A 239 -5.25 -7.17 19.85
N LEU A 240 -4.21 -6.34 19.96
CA LEU A 240 -2.90 -6.72 20.52
C LEU A 240 -2.98 -7.03 22.03
N ASP A 241 -3.82 -6.30 22.79
CA ASP A 241 -4.05 -6.59 24.20
C ASP A 241 -4.74 -7.94 24.41
N ALA A 242 -5.67 -8.29 23.50
CA ALA A 242 -6.39 -9.57 23.55
C ALA A 242 -5.56 -10.74 22.99
N HIS A 243 -4.76 -10.49 21.94
CA HIS A 243 -4.01 -11.50 21.18
C HIS A 243 -2.60 -10.98 20.87
N PRO A 244 -1.66 -11.00 21.84
CA PRO A 244 -0.31 -10.43 21.67
C PRO A 244 0.54 -11.09 20.59
N GLU A 245 0.25 -12.33 20.22
CA GLU A 245 0.95 -13.08 19.15
C GLU A 245 0.77 -12.46 17.76
N ALA A 246 -0.35 -11.75 17.52
CA ALA A 246 -0.65 -11.01 16.28
C ALA A 246 -0.36 -11.77 14.98
N THR A 247 -0.71 -13.07 14.91
CA THR A 247 -0.46 -13.92 13.74
C THR A 247 -1.72 -14.40 13.05
N SER A 248 -2.85 -14.48 13.76
CA SER A 248 -4.12 -15.01 13.24
C SER A 248 -4.82 -14.04 12.31
N LEU A 249 -5.24 -14.52 11.13
CA LEU A 249 -6.02 -13.77 10.14
C LEU A 249 -7.42 -13.37 10.63
N THR A 250 -7.90 -13.94 11.74
CA THR A 250 -9.24 -13.69 12.30
C THR A 250 -9.19 -12.87 13.60
N ARG A 251 -8.03 -12.30 13.97
CA ARG A 251 -7.81 -11.59 15.24
C ARG A 251 -7.08 -10.26 15.08
N ALA A 252 -7.12 -9.67 13.88
CA ALA A 252 -6.55 -8.36 13.61
C ALA A 252 -7.49 -7.22 14.06
N GLY A 253 -7.01 -6.00 14.05
CA GLY A 253 -7.83 -4.81 14.30
C GLY A 253 -9.08 -4.74 13.44
N PHE A 254 -9.01 -5.25 12.20
CA PHE A 254 -10.15 -5.37 11.31
C PHE A 254 -11.30 -6.20 11.91
N GLN A 255 -11.00 -7.39 12.44
CA GLN A 255 -12.03 -8.24 13.01
C GLN A 255 -12.70 -7.63 14.24
N PHE A 256 -11.93 -6.92 15.08
CA PHE A 256 -12.50 -6.16 16.20
C PHE A 256 -13.39 -5.01 15.72
N ALA A 257 -13.00 -4.32 14.65
CA ALA A 257 -13.77 -3.21 14.09
C ALA A 257 -15.09 -3.65 13.44
N PHE A 258 -15.15 -4.89 12.92
CA PHE A 258 -16.29 -5.40 12.15
C PHE A 258 -17.00 -6.59 12.81
N ASP A 259 -16.73 -6.86 14.09
CA ASP A 259 -17.37 -7.92 14.91
C ASP A 259 -17.22 -9.33 14.31
N THR A 260 -16.09 -9.62 13.66
CA THR A 260 -15.78 -10.89 13.01
C THR A 260 -14.63 -11.66 13.66
N VAL A 261 -14.27 -11.33 14.93
CA VAL A 261 -13.22 -12.02 15.69
C VAL A 261 -13.53 -13.52 15.79
N ASP A 262 -12.52 -14.34 15.46
CA ASP A 262 -12.58 -15.81 15.43
C ASP A 262 -13.67 -16.39 14.49
N LYS A 263 -14.23 -15.58 13.58
CA LYS A 263 -15.24 -16.02 12.63
C LYS A 263 -14.71 -16.17 11.21
N GLU A 264 -14.05 -15.13 10.72
CA GLU A 264 -13.58 -15.12 9.32
C GLU A 264 -12.47 -14.10 9.07
N PRO A 265 -11.57 -14.36 8.09
CA PRO A 265 -10.57 -13.39 7.65
C PRO A 265 -11.21 -12.25 6.84
N MET A 266 -10.48 -11.13 6.71
CA MET A 266 -10.93 -9.91 6.03
C MET A 266 -11.46 -10.16 4.61
N PHE A 267 -10.75 -10.94 3.80
CA PHE A 267 -11.15 -11.20 2.42
C PHE A 267 -12.49 -11.96 2.32
N ALA A 268 -12.79 -12.85 3.27
CA ALA A 268 -14.08 -13.52 3.34
C ALA A 268 -15.20 -12.53 3.69
N THR A 269 -14.96 -11.61 4.63
CA THR A 269 -15.91 -10.53 4.95
C THR A 269 -16.19 -9.66 3.71
N PHE A 270 -15.16 -9.26 2.96
CA PHE A 270 -15.33 -8.48 1.73
C PHE A 270 -16.08 -9.25 0.64
N GLY A 271 -15.84 -10.55 0.52
CA GLY A 271 -16.53 -11.42 -0.44
C GLY A 271 -18.05 -11.48 -0.26
N LYS A 272 -18.57 -11.17 0.93
CA LYS A 272 -20.00 -11.11 1.25
C LYS A 272 -20.65 -9.77 0.88
N ASP A 273 -19.87 -8.71 0.67
CA ASP A 273 -20.33 -7.37 0.28
C ASP A 273 -19.72 -6.99 -1.09
N PRO A 274 -20.51 -7.13 -2.18
CA PRO A 274 -20.01 -6.82 -3.53
C PRO A 274 -19.58 -5.36 -3.72
N ALA A 275 -20.18 -4.41 -3.00
CA ALA A 275 -19.82 -3.00 -3.09
C ALA A 275 -18.46 -2.75 -2.43
N ARG A 276 -18.23 -3.33 -1.25
CA ARG A 276 -16.95 -3.26 -0.54
C ARG A 276 -15.84 -3.97 -1.31
N ALA A 277 -16.13 -5.16 -1.87
CA ALA A 277 -15.16 -5.89 -2.69
C ALA A 277 -14.74 -5.10 -3.94
N ARG A 278 -15.70 -4.47 -4.63
CA ARG A 278 -15.44 -3.60 -5.79
C ARG A 278 -14.62 -2.38 -5.38
N ARG A 279 -14.96 -1.72 -4.27
CA ARG A 279 -14.19 -0.59 -3.73
C ARG A 279 -12.75 -0.97 -3.45
N MET A 280 -12.50 -2.11 -2.79
CA MET A 280 -11.13 -2.60 -2.54
C MET A 280 -10.38 -2.86 -3.85
N GLY A 281 -11.01 -3.53 -4.84
CA GLY A 281 -10.37 -3.78 -6.13
C GLY A 281 -9.95 -2.51 -6.85
N ARG A 282 -10.81 -1.46 -6.88
CA ARG A 282 -10.48 -0.15 -7.44
C ARG A 282 -9.42 0.59 -6.63
N ALA A 283 -9.46 0.49 -5.30
CA ALA A 283 -8.42 1.06 -4.44
C ALA A 283 -7.05 0.43 -4.72
N MET A 284 -6.99 -0.88 -4.98
CA MET A 284 -5.74 -1.55 -5.37
C MET A 284 -5.28 -1.13 -6.77
N ALA A 285 -6.19 -0.88 -7.71
CA ALA A 285 -5.85 -0.31 -9.02
C ALA A 285 -5.22 1.08 -8.88
N SER A 286 -5.82 1.96 -8.06
CA SER A 286 -5.25 3.28 -7.72
C SER A 286 -3.85 3.17 -7.11
N LEU A 287 -3.63 2.25 -6.17
CA LEU A 287 -2.31 2.02 -5.56
C LEU A 287 -1.28 1.53 -6.59
N THR A 288 -1.66 0.55 -7.42
CA THR A 288 -0.77 -0.05 -8.42
C THR A 288 -0.42 0.92 -9.55
N GLY A 289 -1.32 1.85 -9.89
CA GLY A 289 -1.06 2.96 -10.82
C GLY A 289 -0.26 4.11 -10.20
N GLY A 290 -0.03 4.09 -8.88
CA GLY A 290 0.70 5.14 -8.17
C GLY A 290 2.20 5.11 -8.44
N GLU A 291 2.84 6.27 -8.30
CA GLU A 291 4.27 6.47 -8.56
C GLU A 291 5.17 5.50 -7.79
N GLY A 292 5.98 4.76 -8.54
CA GLY A 292 6.92 3.76 -8.02
C GLY A 292 6.31 2.37 -7.79
N TYR A 293 5.03 2.19 -8.14
CA TYR A 293 4.35 0.90 -8.05
C TYR A 293 3.98 0.30 -9.41
N GLU A 294 4.21 1.04 -10.49
CA GLU A 294 3.81 0.68 -11.84
C GLU A 294 4.46 -0.67 -12.26
N PRO A 295 3.69 -1.55 -12.91
CA PRO A 295 4.14 -2.90 -13.27
C PRO A 295 5.39 -2.94 -14.16
N PHE A 296 5.63 -1.92 -14.99
CA PHE A 296 6.76 -1.88 -15.91
C PHE A 296 8.13 -1.97 -15.21
N TYR A 297 8.24 -1.45 -13.97
CA TYR A 297 9.48 -1.52 -13.20
C TYR A 297 9.95 -2.97 -12.98
N PHE A 298 9.01 -3.91 -12.89
CA PHE A 298 9.36 -5.31 -12.67
C PHE A 298 10.26 -5.86 -13.77
N VAL A 299 10.05 -5.48 -15.02
CA VAL A 299 10.79 -5.98 -16.19
C VAL A 299 11.70 -4.96 -16.86
N ASP A 300 11.87 -3.80 -16.28
CA ASP A 300 12.80 -2.78 -16.78
C ASP A 300 14.23 -3.10 -16.33
N VAL A 301 14.92 -3.89 -17.15
CA VAL A 301 16.28 -4.39 -16.87
C VAL A 301 17.28 -3.24 -16.72
N GLU A 302 17.09 -2.13 -17.43
CA GLU A 302 17.98 -0.94 -17.35
C GLU A 302 17.90 -0.30 -15.96
N ARG A 303 16.76 -0.39 -15.30
CA ARG A 303 16.54 0.07 -13.93
C ARG A 303 16.83 -1.00 -12.86
N GLY A 304 17.27 -2.21 -13.27
CA GLY A 304 17.53 -3.33 -12.35
C GLY A 304 16.31 -4.25 -12.14
N GLY A 305 15.35 -4.21 -13.04
CA GLY A 305 14.21 -5.12 -13.07
C GLY A 305 14.57 -6.57 -13.37
N TYR A 306 13.58 -7.42 -13.50
CA TYR A 306 13.73 -8.87 -13.69
C TYR A 306 13.84 -9.23 -15.17
N ASP A 307 14.92 -9.89 -15.55
CA ASP A 307 15.09 -10.38 -16.90
C ASP A 307 14.45 -11.76 -17.08
N LEU A 308 13.48 -11.85 -17.99
CA LEU A 308 12.77 -13.06 -18.37
C LEU A 308 13.14 -13.52 -19.80
N SER A 309 14.17 -12.95 -20.41
CA SER A 309 14.53 -13.21 -21.81
C SER A 309 14.90 -14.66 -22.06
N ASP A 310 15.52 -15.34 -21.10
CA ASP A 310 15.86 -16.76 -21.17
C ASP A 310 14.60 -17.64 -21.12
N VAL A 311 13.64 -17.30 -20.27
CA VAL A 311 12.36 -18.01 -20.17
C VAL A 311 11.55 -17.81 -21.44
N ASP A 312 11.51 -16.56 -21.99
CA ASP A 312 10.84 -16.29 -23.25
C ASP A 312 11.48 -17.05 -24.42
N ALA A 313 12.81 -17.05 -24.52
CA ALA A 313 13.53 -17.77 -25.56
C ALA A 313 13.20 -19.27 -25.58
N ALA A 314 13.02 -19.87 -24.40
CA ALA A 314 12.65 -21.27 -24.20
C ALA A 314 11.14 -21.54 -24.39
N GLY A 315 10.29 -20.54 -24.49
CA GLY A 315 8.82 -20.70 -24.50
C GLY A 315 8.29 -21.20 -23.15
N GLY A 316 8.95 -20.79 -22.05
CA GLY A 316 8.66 -21.25 -20.70
C GLY A 316 7.34 -20.75 -20.14
N THR A 317 7.00 -21.27 -18.96
CA THR A 317 5.74 -20.97 -18.25
C THR A 317 5.98 -20.07 -17.03
N PHE A 318 5.17 -19.02 -16.92
CA PHE A 318 5.12 -18.08 -15.79
C PHE A 318 3.76 -18.23 -15.10
N VAL A 319 3.76 -18.50 -13.81
CA VAL A 319 2.56 -18.65 -12.99
C VAL A 319 2.43 -17.43 -12.06
N ASP A 320 1.35 -16.68 -12.19
CA ASP A 320 1.03 -15.52 -11.37
C ASP A 320 0.02 -15.94 -10.28
N ILE A 321 0.51 -16.11 -9.07
CA ILE A 321 -0.26 -16.66 -7.94
C ILE A 321 -0.95 -15.52 -7.19
N GLY A 322 -2.29 -15.53 -7.16
CA GLY A 322 -3.10 -14.42 -6.67
C GLY A 322 -3.10 -13.24 -7.65
N GLY A 323 -2.95 -13.53 -8.96
CA GLY A 323 -2.80 -12.54 -10.02
C GLY A 323 -4.09 -11.79 -10.41
N SER A 324 -5.19 -11.98 -9.67
CA SER A 324 -6.48 -11.32 -9.91
C SER A 324 -6.96 -11.55 -11.36
N HIS A 325 -7.24 -10.49 -12.10
CA HIS A 325 -7.67 -10.53 -13.51
C HIS A 325 -6.50 -10.57 -14.50
N GLY A 326 -5.27 -10.85 -14.05
CA GLY A 326 -4.12 -11.08 -14.92
C GLY A 326 -3.50 -9.86 -15.58
N PHE A 327 -3.71 -8.66 -15.06
CA PHE A 327 -3.18 -7.42 -15.65
C PHE A 327 -1.66 -7.48 -15.85
N MET A 328 -0.93 -8.00 -14.87
CA MET A 328 0.51 -8.15 -14.94
C MET A 328 0.90 -9.12 -16.07
N CYS A 329 0.25 -10.27 -16.15
CA CYS A 329 0.51 -11.27 -17.19
C CYS A 329 0.16 -10.77 -18.60
N VAL A 330 -0.89 -9.98 -18.75
CA VAL A 330 -1.24 -9.33 -20.02
C VAL A 330 -0.13 -8.39 -20.48
N ASP A 331 0.42 -7.57 -19.60
CA ASP A 331 1.51 -6.66 -19.93
C ASP A 331 2.82 -7.40 -20.24
N LEU A 332 3.12 -8.46 -19.48
CA LEU A 332 4.25 -9.34 -19.78
C LEU A 332 4.08 -10.04 -21.14
N ALA A 333 2.87 -10.52 -21.49
CA ALA A 333 2.58 -11.16 -22.76
C ALA A 333 2.69 -10.21 -23.96
N LYS A 334 2.44 -8.92 -23.79
CA LYS A 334 2.74 -7.89 -24.81
C LYS A 334 4.23 -7.76 -25.07
N ARG A 335 5.09 -7.93 -24.06
CA ARG A 335 6.55 -7.81 -24.15
C ARG A 335 7.21 -9.11 -24.61
N TYR A 336 6.91 -10.24 -23.98
CA TYR A 336 7.48 -11.56 -24.19
C TYR A 336 6.55 -12.39 -25.10
N LYS A 337 7.06 -12.85 -26.24
CA LYS A 337 6.20 -13.38 -27.34
C LYS A 337 6.05 -14.89 -27.34
N LYS A 338 6.89 -15.63 -26.60
CA LYS A 338 6.90 -17.09 -26.59
C LYS A 338 6.45 -17.69 -25.28
N MET A 339 6.54 -16.93 -24.17
CA MET A 339 6.12 -17.39 -22.84
C MET A 339 4.62 -17.67 -22.79
N ARG A 340 4.25 -18.61 -21.94
CA ARG A 340 2.88 -18.88 -21.49
C ARG A 340 2.69 -18.36 -20.08
N PHE A 341 1.49 -17.85 -19.79
CA PHE A 341 1.15 -17.26 -18.52
C PHE A 341 -0.07 -17.97 -17.95
N VAL A 342 0.01 -18.40 -16.69
CA VAL A 342 -1.11 -18.97 -15.94
C VAL A 342 -1.38 -18.06 -14.75
N VAL A 343 -2.50 -17.37 -14.78
CA VAL A 343 -2.95 -16.49 -13.69
C VAL A 343 -3.85 -17.30 -12.77
N GLN A 344 -3.51 -17.38 -11.51
CA GLN A 344 -4.26 -18.14 -10.51
C GLN A 344 -4.88 -17.21 -9.50
N ASP A 345 -6.17 -17.40 -9.23
CA ASP A 345 -6.89 -16.70 -8.17
C ASP A 345 -8.13 -17.52 -7.76
N LEU A 346 -8.85 -17.05 -6.74
CA LEU A 346 -10.06 -17.72 -6.27
C LEU A 346 -11.13 -17.82 -7.38
N PRO A 347 -12.00 -18.87 -7.38
CA PRO A 347 -12.97 -19.09 -8.44
C PRO A 347 -13.86 -17.88 -8.75
N LYS A 348 -14.24 -17.11 -7.74
CA LYS A 348 -15.08 -15.91 -7.91
C LYS A 348 -14.32 -14.80 -8.65
N THR A 349 -13.03 -14.61 -8.37
CA THR A 349 -12.17 -13.63 -9.04
C THR A 349 -11.98 -14.02 -10.50
N VAL A 350 -11.58 -15.27 -10.76
CA VAL A 350 -11.42 -15.81 -12.11
C VAL A 350 -12.71 -15.69 -12.94
N GLY A 351 -13.85 -16.05 -12.33
CA GLY A 351 -15.15 -15.98 -13.00
C GLY A 351 -15.65 -14.56 -13.31
N SER A 352 -15.05 -13.54 -12.73
CA SER A 352 -15.39 -12.12 -13.00
C SER A 352 -14.41 -11.42 -13.95
N ALA A 353 -13.40 -12.14 -14.44
CA ALA A 353 -12.41 -11.58 -15.36
C ALA A 353 -13.01 -11.31 -16.75
N PRO A 354 -12.46 -10.33 -17.49
CA PRO A 354 -12.88 -10.06 -18.86
C PRO A 354 -12.71 -11.29 -19.78
N THR A 355 -13.63 -11.49 -20.70
CA THR A 355 -13.53 -12.54 -21.71
C THR A 355 -13.80 -11.92 -23.10
N PRO A 356 -12.82 -11.86 -24.01
CA PRO A 356 -11.42 -12.32 -23.84
C PRO A 356 -10.64 -11.45 -22.85
N ILE A 357 -9.57 -11.99 -22.27
CA ILE A 357 -8.72 -11.29 -21.29
C ILE A 357 -7.98 -10.09 -21.89
N ASN A 358 -7.80 -10.09 -23.21
CA ASN A 358 -7.23 -8.98 -23.99
C ASN A 358 -7.81 -8.98 -25.41
N GLU A 359 -7.90 -7.80 -26.04
CA GLU A 359 -8.38 -7.65 -27.40
C GLU A 359 -7.41 -8.22 -28.45
N ASP A 360 -6.09 -8.24 -28.17
CA ASP A 360 -5.09 -8.86 -29.03
C ASP A 360 -5.12 -10.39 -28.85
N PRO A 361 -5.52 -11.15 -29.89
CA PRO A 361 -5.58 -12.61 -29.80
C PRO A 361 -4.23 -13.23 -29.47
N GLN A 362 -3.11 -12.66 -29.95
CA GLN A 362 -1.76 -13.19 -29.66
C GLN A 362 -1.40 -13.04 -28.19
N VAL A 363 -1.97 -12.09 -27.48
CA VAL A 363 -1.84 -11.94 -26.03
C VAL A 363 -2.82 -12.88 -25.33
N ALA A 364 -4.09 -12.87 -25.72
CA ALA A 364 -5.15 -13.64 -25.07
C ALA A 364 -4.90 -15.15 -25.11
N GLU A 365 -4.39 -15.70 -26.21
CA GLU A 365 -4.10 -17.14 -26.38
C GLU A 365 -2.97 -17.65 -25.46
N ARG A 366 -2.15 -16.74 -24.92
CA ARG A 366 -1.01 -17.09 -24.06
C ARG A 366 -1.23 -16.82 -22.58
N VAL A 367 -2.38 -16.26 -22.20
CA VAL A 367 -2.74 -15.95 -20.82
C VAL A 367 -3.96 -16.77 -20.42
N GLU A 368 -3.75 -17.77 -19.60
CA GLU A 368 -4.79 -18.65 -19.05
C GLU A 368 -5.17 -18.18 -17.65
N LEU A 369 -6.48 -18.18 -17.34
CA LEU A 369 -7.01 -17.93 -16.00
C LEU A 369 -7.40 -19.27 -15.38
N LEU A 370 -6.86 -19.60 -14.20
CA LEU A 370 -7.07 -20.86 -13.51
C LEU A 370 -7.54 -20.61 -12.07
N ALA A 371 -8.70 -21.17 -11.72
CA ALA A 371 -9.18 -21.11 -10.33
C ALA A 371 -8.31 -21.98 -9.42
N HIS A 372 -7.66 -21.38 -8.42
CA HIS A 372 -6.79 -22.07 -7.47
C HIS A 372 -6.68 -21.30 -6.15
N ASP A 373 -6.71 -22.04 -5.05
CA ASP A 373 -6.40 -21.53 -3.71
C ASP A 373 -4.95 -21.88 -3.35
N PHE A 374 -4.08 -20.89 -3.22
CA PHE A 374 -2.66 -21.07 -2.90
C PHE A 374 -2.40 -21.66 -1.49
N PHE A 375 -3.43 -21.78 -0.65
CA PHE A 375 -3.33 -22.56 0.60
C PHE A 375 -3.48 -24.08 0.39
N THR A 376 -3.72 -24.51 -0.85
CA THR A 376 -3.69 -25.92 -1.28
C THR A 376 -2.46 -26.20 -2.14
N GLU A 377 -2.17 -27.50 -2.40
CA GLU A 377 -1.04 -27.89 -3.24
C GLU A 377 -1.12 -27.28 -4.64
N GLN A 378 -0.01 -26.71 -5.13
CA GLN A 378 0.10 -26.07 -6.43
C GLN A 378 -0.21 -27.05 -7.57
N VAL A 379 -1.19 -26.67 -8.41
CA VAL A 379 -1.69 -27.52 -9.49
C VAL A 379 -0.93 -27.37 -10.82
N THR A 380 -0.34 -26.21 -11.07
CA THR A 380 0.49 -25.96 -12.28
C THR A 380 1.91 -26.41 -11.99
N LYS A 381 2.28 -27.58 -12.54
CA LYS A 381 3.58 -28.22 -12.30
C LYS A 381 4.62 -27.80 -13.33
N ASP A 382 5.89 -27.89 -12.95
CA ASP A 382 7.05 -27.72 -13.82
C ASP A 382 7.14 -26.35 -14.53
N ALA A 383 6.51 -25.30 -13.97
CA ALA A 383 6.68 -23.96 -14.47
C ALA A 383 8.12 -23.44 -14.22
N ASP A 384 8.54 -22.46 -15.03
CA ASP A 384 9.87 -21.86 -14.92
C ASP A 384 9.91 -20.77 -13.86
N VAL A 385 8.78 -20.05 -13.68
CA VAL A 385 8.64 -18.97 -12.70
C VAL A 385 7.30 -19.09 -12.00
N TYR A 386 7.33 -19.05 -10.67
CA TYR A 386 6.17 -18.86 -9.81
C TYR A 386 6.29 -17.47 -9.17
N PHE A 387 5.34 -16.62 -9.46
CA PHE A 387 5.36 -15.20 -9.12
C PHE A 387 4.26 -14.87 -8.12
N LEU A 388 4.60 -14.05 -7.11
CA LEU A 388 3.67 -13.61 -6.07
C LEU A 388 3.86 -12.09 -5.90
N ARG A 389 2.90 -11.29 -6.38
CA ARG A 389 2.96 -9.84 -6.26
C ARG A 389 1.87 -9.35 -5.34
N TRP A 390 2.23 -8.57 -4.30
CA TRP A 390 1.30 -8.11 -3.27
C TRP A 390 0.57 -9.28 -2.56
N ILE A 391 1.26 -10.41 -2.36
CA ILE A 391 0.69 -11.60 -1.74
C ILE A 391 1.32 -11.88 -0.39
N ILE A 392 2.64 -12.08 -0.33
CA ILE A 392 3.31 -12.56 0.89
C ILE A 392 3.22 -11.55 2.02
N HIS A 393 3.17 -10.26 1.73
CA HIS A 393 2.99 -9.21 2.71
C HIS A 393 1.62 -9.24 3.42
N ASN A 394 0.60 -9.89 2.83
CA ASN A 394 -0.73 -10.05 3.42
C ASN A 394 -0.81 -11.14 4.49
N TYR A 395 0.28 -11.86 4.73
CA TYR A 395 0.28 -13.04 5.57
C TYR A 395 1.38 -13.00 6.62
N SER A 396 1.03 -13.35 7.87
CA SER A 396 2.01 -13.59 8.93
C SER A 396 2.90 -14.77 8.56
N THR A 397 4.05 -14.89 9.23
CA THR A 397 5.08 -15.87 8.88
C THR A 397 4.56 -17.32 8.76
N PRO A 398 3.71 -17.86 9.68
CA PRO A 398 3.21 -19.22 9.53
C PRO A 398 2.41 -19.46 8.24
N TYR A 399 1.57 -18.51 7.84
CA TYR A 399 0.79 -18.61 6.61
C TYR A 399 1.66 -18.42 5.36
N ALA A 400 2.59 -17.47 5.39
CA ALA A 400 3.52 -17.24 4.29
C ALA A 400 4.42 -18.46 4.04
N VAL A 401 4.90 -19.13 5.10
CA VAL A 401 5.63 -20.40 5.01
C VAL A 401 4.76 -21.46 4.34
N ARG A 402 3.50 -21.62 4.75
CA ARG A 402 2.56 -22.58 4.17
C ARG A 402 2.34 -22.33 2.67
N ILE A 403 2.17 -21.06 2.25
CA ILE A 403 2.03 -20.71 0.82
C ILE A 403 3.24 -21.20 0.04
N LEU A 404 4.47 -20.94 0.52
CA LEU A 404 5.69 -21.39 -0.15
C LEU A 404 5.85 -22.93 -0.12
N GLN A 405 5.45 -23.59 0.96
CA GLN A 405 5.46 -25.06 1.05
C GLN A 405 4.54 -25.72 0.04
N ASN A 406 3.35 -25.13 -0.18
CA ASN A 406 2.39 -25.63 -1.16
C ASN A 406 2.90 -25.56 -2.62
N LEU A 407 3.94 -24.76 -2.90
CA LEU A 407 4.59 -24.73 -4.21
C LEU A 407 5.50 -25.96 -4.43
N ILE A 408 6.10 -26.50 -3.36
CA ILE A 408 7.18 -27.50 -3.45
C ILE A 408 6.83 -28.69 -4.36
N PRO A 409 5.62 -29.32 -4.27
CA PRO A 409 5.27 -30.46 -5.11
C PRO A 409 5.20 -30.16 -6.61
N ALA A 410 5.16 -28.88 -6.99
CA ALA A 410 5.09 -28.45 -8.38
C ALA A 410 6.42 -27.93 -8.93
N LEU A 411 7.43 -27.73 -8.07
CA LEU A 411 8.70 -27.12 -8.48
C LEU A 411 9.63 -28.11 -9.17
N LYS A 412 10.01 -27.86 -10.41
CA LYS A 412 11.14 -28.54 -11.05
C LYS A 412 12.49 -27.97 -10.58
N PRO A 413 13.60 -28.75 -10.61
CA PRO A 413 14.93 -28.20 -10.34
C PRO A 413 15.22 -26.97 -11.23
N GLY A 414 15.66 -25.88 -10.63
CA GLY A 414 15.91 -24.62 -11.32
C GLY A 414 14.70 -23.70 -11.44
N ALA A 415 13.50 -24.11 -11.03
CA ALA A 415 12.33 -23.23 -10.98
C ALA A 415 12.59 -22.03 -10.09
N ARG A 416 12.15 -20.85 -10.52
CA ARG A 416 12.33 -19.59 -9.82
C ARG A 416 11.05 -19.25 -9.05
N VAL A 417 11.17 -18.94 -7.77
CA VAL A 417 10.10 -18.34 -6.98
C VAL A 417 10.44 -16.89 -6.75
N VAL A 418 9.60 -16.02 -7.28
CA VAL A 418 9.83 -14.57 -7.30
C VAL A 418 8.70 -13.87 -6.56
N ILE A 419 9.03 -13.22 -5.47
CA ILE A 419 8.10 -12.37 -4.70
C ILE A 419 8.35 -10.92 -5.11
N ASN A 420 7.27 -10.18 -5.39
CA ASN A 420 7.32 -8.76 -5.72
C ASN A 420 6.50 -7.97 -4.70
N ASP A 421 7.11 -7.69 -3.57
CA ASP A 421 6.55 -7.00 -2.41
C ASP A 421 7.49 -5.88 -1.94
N HIS A 422 7.11 -5.12 -0.94
CA HIS A 422 8.06 -4.26 -0.24
C HIS A 422 9.14 -5.11 0.44
N CYS A 423 10.35 -4.59 0.49
CA CYS A 423 11.39 -5.09 1.37
C CYS A 423 11.92 -3.93 2.20
N LEU A 424 11.70 -4.01 3.50
CA LEU A 424 12.13 -2.97 4.44
C LEU A 424 13.66 -2.93 4.53
N ARG A 425 14.21 -1.73 4.53
CA ARG A 425 15.63 -1.49 4.86
C ARG A 425 15.78 -1.17 6.33
N ASP A 426 17.03 -1.19 6.80
CA ASP A 426 17.33 -0.73 8.14
C ASP A 426 16.91 0.74 8.32
N PRO A 427 16.46 1.13 9.53
CA PRO A 427 16.02 2.50 9.78
C PRO A 427 17.05 3.54 9.36
N GLY A 428 16.62 4.56 8.64
CA GLY A 428 17.46 5.65 8.16
C GLY A 428 18.25 5.37 6.88
N GLN A 429 18.09 4.21 6.25
CA GLN A 429 18.68 3.91 4.93
C GLN A 429 17.81 4.37 3.76
N GLU A 430 16.55 4.67 4.01
CA GLU A 430 15.64 5.27 3.04
C GLU A 430 15.52 6.78 3.27
N GLY A 431 15.07 7.50 2.25
CA GLY A 431 14.62 8.86 2.46
C GLY A 431 13.41 8.90 3.41
N ALA A 432 13.34 9.93 4.26
CA ALA A 432 12.36 10.00 5.35
C ALA A 432 10.89 9.83 4.89
N TRP A 433 10.55 10.28 3.68
CA TRP A 433 9.22 10.10 3.12
C TRP A 433 8.97 8.65 2.68
N ASP A 434 9.89 8.05 1.91
CA ASP A 434 9.74 6.69 1.40
C ASP A 434 9.74 5.68 2.53
N GLU A 435 10.61 5.84 3.55
CA GLU A 435 10.57 5.03 4.75
C GLU A 435 9.19 5.13 5.44
N ARG A 436 8.66 6.34 5.60
CA ARG A 436 7.34 6.53 6.22
C ARG A 436 6.22 5.84 5.43
N VAL A 437 6.25 5.88 4.10
CA VAL A 437 5.26 5.19 3.25
C VAL A 437 5.31 3.68 3.48
N MET A 438 6.52 3.09 3.47
CA MET A 438 6.69 1.64 3.69
C MET A 438 6.30 1.21 5.11
N ARG A 439 6.68 1.99 6.15
CA ARG A 439 6.28 1.70 7.55
C ARG A 439 4.77 1.87 7.75
N ARG A 440 4.12 2.79 7.04
CA ARG A 440 2.65 2.91 7.06
C ARG A 440 2.00 1.67 6.46
N MET A 441 2.52 1.14 5.34
CA MET A 441 2.01 -0.09 4.75
C MET A 441 2.18 -1.27 5.72
N ASP A 442 3.31 -1.39 6.38
CA ASP A 442 3.56 -2.42 7.40
C ASP A 442 2.50 -2.38 8.53
N VAL A 443 2.20 -1.17 9.04
CA VAL A 443 1.16 -1.00 10.07
C VAL A 443 -0.26 -1.26 9.51
N VAL A 444 -0.51 -0.97 8.23
CA VAL A 444 -1.77 -1.34 7.56
C VAL A 444 -1.92 -2.87 7.50
N MET A 445 -0.84 -3.59 7.18
CA MET A 445 -0.86 -5.06 7.18
C MET A 445 -1.16 -5.62 8.58
N LEU A 446 -0.58 -5.04 9.63
CA LEU A 446 -0.93 -5.38 11.01
C LEU A 446 -2.41 -5.13 11.31
N ALA A 447 -2.92 -3.93 10.95
CA ALA A 447 -4.29 -3.52 11.27
C ALA A 447 -5.35 -4.38 10.58
N LEU A 448 -5.11 -4.78 9.34
CA LEU A 448 -6.08 -5.52 8.53
C LEU A 448 -5.96 -7.05 8.67
N LEU A 449 -4.73 -7.58 8.82
CA LEU A 449 -4.43 -8.97 8.52
C LEU A 449 -3.52 -9.66 9.55
N ASN A 450 -3.03 -8.98 10.60
CA ASN A 450 -1.93 -9.46 11.44
C ASN A 450 -0.72 -9.92 10.63
N ALA A 451 -0.45 -9.23 9.54
CA ALA A 451 0.61 -9.49 8.59
C ALA A 451 1.71 -8.43 8.70
N GLN A 452 2.71 -8.49 7.83
CA GLN A 452 3.88 -7.62 7.95
C GLN A 452 4.60 -7.42 6.61
N GLU A 453 5.23 -6.26 6.44
CA GLU A 453 6.31 -6.08 5.49
C GLU A 453 7.60 -6.66 6.08
N ARG A 454 8.50 -7.20 5.24
CA ARG A 454 9.67 -7.96 5.68
C ARG A 454 10.97 -7.33 5.22
N THR A 455 12.00 -7.49 6.04
CA THR A 455 13.40 -7.22 5.66
C THR A 455 13.97 -8.35 4.80
N GLU A 456 15.13 -8.13 4.17
CA GLU A 456 15.83 -9.20 3.42
C GLU A 456 16.16 -10.41 4.31
N ALA A 457 16.56 -10.16 5.56
CA ALA A 457 16.86 -11.24 6.51
C ALA A 457 15.62 -12.08 6.81
N GLU A 458 14.44 -11.47 6.97
CA GLU A 458 13.18 -12.15 7.20
C GLU A 458 12.70 -12.92 5.97
N PHE A 459 12.86 -12.38 4.74
CA PHE A 459 12.59 -13.15 3.52
C PHE A 459 13.50 -14.37 3.37
N ARG A 460 14.79 -14.22 3.69
CA ARG A 460 15.75 -15.33 3.71
C ARG A 460 15.32 -16.42 4.71
N ALA A 461 14.92 -16.02 5.91
CA ALA A 461 14.43 -16.92 6.94
C ALA A 461 13.11 -17.59 6.52
N LEU A 462 12.22 -16.86 5.85
CA LEU A 462 10.96 -17.38 5.33
C LEU A 462 11.17 -18.53 4.33
N PHE A 463 12.04 -18.34 3.33
CA PHE A 463 12.37 -19.39 2.37
C PHE A 463 13.06 -20.59 3.04
N ALA A 464 13.96 -20.33 4.00
CA ALA A 464 14.61 -21.42 4.75
C ALA A 464 13.61 -22.24 5.58
N ALA A 465 12.62 -21.57 6.20
CA ALA A 465 11.56 -22.25 6.96
C ALA A 465 10.58 -23.01 6.04
N ALA A 466 10.38 -22.56 4.81
CA ALA A 466 9.50 -23.23 3.85
C ALA A 466 10.11 -24.55 3.31
N GLY A 467 11.43 -24.61 3.11
CA GLY A 467 12.08 -25.85 2.66
C GLY A 467 13.55 -25.69 2.31
N GLU A 468 14.35 -26.70 2.63
CA GLU A 468 15.80 -26.70 2.39
C GLU A 468 16.21 -26.61 0.90
N GLY A 469 15.29 -26.90 -0.03
CA GLY A 469 15.54 -26.79 -1.46
C GLY A 469 15.46 -25.37 -2.01
N PHE A 470 14.98 -24.40 -1.25
CA PHE A 470 14.97 -23.01 -1.65
C PHE A 470 16.35 -22.36 -1.47
N VAL A 471 17.01 -22.06 -2.56
CA VAL A 471 18.28 -21.31 -2.57
C VAL A 471 17.97 -19.83 -2.77
N PHE A 472 17.99 -19.06 -1.69
CA PHE A 472 17.75 -17.63 -1.72
C PHE A 472 18.81 -16.89 -2.55
N LYS A 473 18.39 -16.09 -3.53
CA LYS A 473 19.29 -15.37 -4.45
C LYS A 473 19.50 -13.90 -4.04
N GLY A 474 18.66 -13.38 -3.15
CA GLY A 474 18.76 -12.02 -2.66
C GLY A 474 17.55 -11.17 -3.00
N VAL A 475 17.70 -9.89 -2.70
CA VAL A 475 16.69 -8.85 -2.93
C VAL A 475 17.29 -7.76 -3.81
N ARG A 476 16.54 -7.31 -4.82
CA ARG A 476 16.87 -6.12 -5.58
C ARG A 476 15.65 -5.23 -5.71
N ARG A 477 15.86 -3.93 -5.77
CA ARG A 477 14.81 -2.94 -6.00
C ARG A 477 15.16 -2.15 -7.26
N PRO A 478 14.32 -2.19 -8.31
CA PRO A 478 14.53 -1.39 -9.51
C PRO A 478 14.60 0.11 -9.16
N LYS A 479 15.44 0.85 -9.86
CA LYS A 479 15.63 2.27 -9.61
C LYS A 479 14.33 3.03 -9.86
N GLY A 480 13.89 3.82 -8.88
CA GLY A 480 12.61 4.54 -8.91
C GLY A 480 11.40 3.72 -8.45
N CYS A 481 11.53 2.41 -8.27
CA CYS A 481 10.48 1.54 -7.77
C CYS A 481 10.46 1.49 -6.24
N ARG A 482 9.27 1.37 -5.65
CA ARG A 482 9.08 1.10 -4.22
C ARG A 482 9.03 -0.39 -3.92
N MET A 483 8.69 -1.21 -4.91
CA MET A 483 8.63 -2.66 -4.76
C MET A 483 9.99 -3.29 -5.00
N SER A 484 10.26 -4.34 -4.26
CA SER A 484 11.46 -5.16 -4.38
C SER A 484 11.15 -6.46 -5.12
N ILE A 485 12.18 -7.03 -5.70
CA ILE A 485 12.17 -8.34 -6.34
C ILE A 485 13.00 -9.25 -5.45
N ILE A 486 12.33 -10.22 -4.84
CA ILE A 486 12.88 -11.18 -3.90
C ILE A 486 12.88 -12.53 -4.59
N GLU A 487 14.03 -13.18 -4.74
CA GLU A 487 14.17 -14.38 -5.55
C GLU A 487 14.75 -15.55 -4.75
N ALA A 488 14.14 -16.71 -4.93
CA ALA A 488 14.75 -18.00 -4.59
C ALA A 488 14.64 -18.96 -5.78
N VAL A 489 15.62 -19.86 -5.91
CA VAL A 489 15.64 -20.91 -6.94
C VAL A 489 15.48 -22.23 -6.24
N TRP A 490 14.61 -23.10 -6.76
CA TRP A 490 14.41 -24.43 -6.24
C TRP A 490 15.54 -25.36 -6.67
N GLN A 491 16.28 -25.89 -5.71
CA GLN A 491 17.36 -26.87 -5.91
C GLN A 491 17.20 -27.96 -4.85
N PRO A 492 16.36 -28.99 -5.11
CA PRO A 492 16.20 -30.08 -4.17
C PRO A 492 17.56 -30.76 -3.93
N LYS A 493 17.89 -31.05 -2.68
CA LYS A 493 19.05 -31.86 -2.38
C LYS A 493 18.89 -33.18 -3.12
N GLN A 494 19.85 -33.55 -3.98
CA GLN A 494 19.90 -34.90 -4.51
C GLN A 494 20.01 -35.84 -3.32
N VAL A 495 19.08 -36.77 -3.21
CA VAL A 495 19.22 -37.90 -2.29
C VAL A 495 20.40 -38.71 -2.83
N GLY A 496 21.60 -38.27 -2.46
CA GLY A 496 22.84 -38.98 -2.79
C GLY A 496 22.86 -40.31 -2.07
N GLU A 497 23.30 -41.34 -2.79
CA GLU A 497 23.64 -42.65 -2.26
C GLU A 497 24.24 -42.53 -0.86
N ALA A 498 23.64 -43.22 0.09
CA ALA A 498 24.14 -43.31 1.46
C ALA A 498 25.57 -43.84 1.44
N VAL A 499 26.55 -42.97 1.62
CA VAL A 499 27.88 -43.35 2.00
C VAL A 499 27.79 -43.87 3.43
N ALA A 500 27.81 -45.17 3.57
CA ALA A 500 27.92 -45.87 4.84
C ALA A 500 29.26 -45.50 5.50
N GLY A 501 29.18 -44.87 6.65
CA GLY A 501 30.28 -44.73 7.59
C GLY A 501 30.61 -43.32 8.01
N GLU A 502 30.00 -42.87 9.12
CA GLU A 502 30.76 -42.41 10.27
C GLU A 502 29.82 -42.10 11.45
N SER A 503 30.27 -42.54 12.59
CA SER A 503 29.67 -42.63 13.89
C SER A 503 29.16 -41.28 14.42
N ALA A 504 27.98 -41.33 15.03
CA ALA A 504 27.35 -40.27 15.81
C ALA A 504 28.23 -39.73 16.96
N ALA A 505 28.35 -38.43 17.01
CA ALA A 505 28.65 -37.70 18.27
C ALA A 505 27.65 -36.53 18.41
N ASP A 506 26.90 -36.67 19.42
CA ASP A 506 25.96 -35.84 20.17
C ASP A 506 26.18 -34.32 20.05
N THR A 507 25.24 -33.60 19.45
CA THR A 507 24.96 -32.20 19.79
C THR A 507 23.45 -31.96 19.68
N ALA A 508 22.80 -31.98 20.83
CA ALA A 508 21.38 -31.65 20.99
C ALA A 508 21.15 -30.16 20.67
N ALA A 509 20.38 -29.90 19.62
CA ALA A 509 19.76 -28.60 19.37
C ALA A 509 18.49 -28.47 20.24
N PRO A 510 18.14 -27.25 20.73
CA PRO A 510 16.96 -27.08 21.57
C PRO A 510 15.68 -27.30 20.76
N VAL A 511 14.87 -28.21 21.27
CA VAL A 511 13.50 -28.44 20.80
C VAL A 511 12.66 -27.19 21.09
N VAL A 512 12.27 -26.50 20.04
CA VAL A 512 11.19 -25.49 20.11
C VAL A 512 9.88 -26.28 20.18
N ALA A 513 9.14 -26.10 21.26
CA ALA A 513 7.86 -26.76 21.48
C ALA A 513 6.91 -26.47 20.31
N GLU A 514 6.43 -27.53 19.67
CA GLU A 514 5.31 -27.49 18.73
C GLU A 514 4.07 -26.98 19.48
N ALA A 515 3.71 -25.72 19.21
CA ALA A 515 2.36 -25.27 19.49
C ALA A 515 1.46 -25.91 18.44
N GLU A 516 0.61 -26.82 18.83
CA GLU A 516 -0.47 -27.37 18.03
C GLU A 516 -1.31 -26.21 17.47
N VAL A 517 -1.07 -25.85 16.21
CA VAL A 517 -1.95 -24.96 15.46
C VAL A 517 -3.14 -25.81 15.04
N ALA A 518 -4.22 -25.72 15.81
CA ALA A 518 -5.50 -26.29 15.41
C ALA A 518 -5.86 -25.71 14.04
N ALA A 519 -6.02 -26.60 13.07
CA ALA A 519 -6.57 -26.27 11.76
C ALA A 519 -7.93 -25.58 11.99
N PRO A 520 -8.26 -24.49 11.27
CA PRO A 520 -9.63 -24.01 11.26
C PRO A 520 -10.51 -25.14 10.74
N ALA A 521 -11.51 -25.52 11.53
CA ALA A 521 -12.50 -26.53 11.14
C ALA A 521 -13.06 -26.15 9.76
N ASP A 522 -13.04 -27.11 8.87
CA ASP A 522 -13.69 -27.06 7.56
C ASP A 522 -15.14 -26.61 7.76
N ALA A 523 -15.43 -25.36 7.40
CA ALA A 523 -16.79 -24.92 7.21
C ALA A 523 -17.25 -25.49 5.86
N GLU A 524 -17.69 -26.73 5.85
CA GLU A 524 -18.52 -27.28 4.79
C GLU A 524 -19.72 -26.36 4.62
N ALA A 525 -19.76 -25.66 3.50
CA ALA A 525 -20.92 -24.90 3.06
C ALA A 525 -21.90 -25.89 2.43
N ASP A 526 -22.67 -26.56 3.26
CA ASP A 526 -23.90 -27.24 2.86
C ASP A 526 -24.96 -26.15 2.60
N ALA A 527 -25.20 -25.83 1.33
CA ALA A 527 -26.29 -25.02 0.89
C ALA A 527 -27.45 -25.97 0.52
N PRO A 528 -28.61 -25.92 1.20
CA PRO A 528 -29.78 -26.67 0.74
C PRO A 528 -30.29 -26.03 -0.56
N ALA A 529 -30.37 -26.85 -1.60
CA ALA A 529 -31.09 -26.56 -2.83
C ALA A 529 -32.56 -26.46 -2.51
N ALA A 530 -33.11 -25.25 -2.47
CA ALA A 530 -34.55 -25.02 -2.52
C ALA A 530 -34.95 -24.74 -3.97
N ALA A 531 -35.53 -25.73 -4.61
CA ALA A 531 -36.28 -25.56 -5.85
C ALA A 531 -37.48 -24.65 -5.58
N VAL A 532 -37.60 -23.56 -6.32
CA VAL A 532 -38.83 -22.77 -6.45
C VAL A 532 -39.18 -22.73 -7.92
N GLU A 533 -40.34 -23.35 -8.23
CA GLU A 533 -40.99 -23.32 -9.55
C GLU A 533 -41.43 -21.89 -9.92
N PRO A 534 -41.57 -21.59 -11.22
CA PRO A 534 -41.85 -20.23 -11.68
C PRO A 534 -43.35 -19.94 -11.65
N SER A 535 -43.75 -18.87 -10.98
CA SER A 535 -45.09 -18.27 -11.19
C SER A 535 -44.97 -17.12 -12.19
N SER A 536 -45.77 -17.27 -13.25
CA SER A 536 -45.98 -16.33 -14.34
C SER A 536 -46.64 -15.02 -13.88
N GLY A 537 -46.10 -13.88 -14.34
CA GLY A 537 -46.73 -12.57 -14.24
C GLY A 537 -45.91 -11.54 -14.99
N ALA A 538 -46.33 -11.27 -16.22
CA ALA A 538 -45.71 -10.30 -17.11
C ALA A 538 -46.01 -8.87 -16.69
N GLU A 539 -44.99 -8.00 -16.67
CA GLU A 539 -45.12 -6.64 -17.21
C GLU A 539 -43.73 -6.15 -17.64
N ALA A 540 -43.64 -5.82 -18.92
CA ALA A 540 -42.46 -5.33 -19.59
C ALA A 540 -42.26 -3.83 -19.28
N VAL A 541 -41.10 -3.47 -18.77
CA VAL A 541 -40.58 -2.11 -18.86
C VAL A 541 -39.25 -2.16 -19.56
N ASP A 542 -39.20 -1.49 -20.71
CA ASP A 542 -38.05 -1.32 -21.59
C ASP A 542 -36.96 -0.51 -20.87
N GLU A 543 -35.87 -1.13 -20.45
CA GLU A 543 -34.63 -0.45 -20.07
C GLU A 543 -33.49 -0.93 -20.96
N LYS A 544 -33.00 0.01 -21.75
CA LYS A 544 -31.87 -0.07 -22.65
C LYS A 544 -30.58 -0.36 -21.84
N PRO A 545 -29.76 -1.35 -22.20
CA PRO A 545 -28.56 -1.66 -21.45
C PRO A 545 -27.50 -0.57 -21.64
N ALA A 546 -26.98 -0.06 -20.53
CA ALA A 546 -25.79 0.79 -20.48
C ALA A 546 -24.54 -0.07 -20.75
N ALA A 547 -23.71 0.41 -21.66
CA ALA A 547 -22.46 -0.22 -22.04
C ALA A 547 -21.43 -0.16 -20.90
N PRO A 548 -20.53 -1.15 -20.79
CA PRO A 548 -19.46 -1.14 -19.80
C PRO A 548 -18.39 -0.11 -20.17
N ALA A 549 -18.00 0.70 -19.19
CA ALA A 549 -16.90 1.64 -19.31
C ALA A 549 -15.56 0.89 -19.38
N ASN A 550 -14.95 0.91 -20.54
CA ASN A 550 -13.59 0.43 -20.77
C ASN A 550 -12.57 1.50 -20.37
N GLY A 551 -11.54 1.07 -19.64
CA GLY A 551 -10.37 1.88 -19.34
C GLY A 551 -9.63 2.31 -20.60
N VAL A 552 -9.32 3.60 -20.66
CA VAL A 552 -8.72 4.25 -21.81
C VAL A 552 -7.20 4.16 -21.72
N ALA A 553 -6.60 3.39 -22.62
CA ALA A 553 -5.22 3.63 -23.05
C ALA A 553 -5.29 4.56 -24.27
N ALA A 554 -4.83 5.80 -24.11
CA ALA A 554 -4.77 6.76 -25.23
C ALA A 554 -3.61 6.39 -26.15
N ALA A 555 -3.93 5.78 -27.30
CA ALA A 555 -3.04 5.71 -28.44
C ALA A 555 -3.33 6.92 -29.35
N VAL A 556 -2.33 7.76 -29.56
CA VAL A 556 -2.36 8.85 -30.53
C VAL A 556 -2.21 8.23 -31.92
N ALA A 557 -3.25 8.32 -32.75
CA ALA A 557 -3.19 8.07 -34.20
C ALA A 557 -3.06 9.37 -34.96
N PRO A 558 -2.36 9.40 -36.10
CA PRO A 558 -2.08 10.64 -36.86
C PRO A 558 -3.31 11.14 -37.58
N ALA A 559 -3.47 12.47 -37.57
CA ALA A 559 -4.53 13.19 -38.28
C ALA A 559 -4.37 13.08 -39.79
N GLU A 560 -5.41 12.64 -40.49
CA GLU A 560 -5.60 12.85 -41.93
C GLU A 560 -6.13 14.26 -42.20
N GLU A 561 -5.52 14.92 -43.18
CA GLU A 561 -5.94 16.22 -43.71
C GLU A 561 -7.26 16.12 -44.49
N PRO A 562 -8.17 17.10 -44.41
CA PRO A 562 -9.20 17.30 -45.42
C PRO A 562 -8.75 18.37 -46.42
N LYS A 563 -8.79 18.02 -47.71
CA LYS A 563 -8.63 18.91 -48.86
C LYS A 563 -9.91 19.72 -49.15
N ASN A 564 -9.68 20.95 -49.62
CA ASN A 564 -10.53 21.89 -50.38
C ASN A 564 -11.27 22.95 -49.55
N GLY A 565 -11.02 24.19 -49.82
CA GLY A 565 -11.12 25.05 -50.96
C GLY A 565 -11.39 26.49 -50.54
N VAL A 566 -10.47 27.34 -50.86
CA VAL A 566 -10.57 28.74 -51.30
C VAL A 566 -11.65 29.66 -50.72
N ALA A 567 -11.22 30.71 -50.02
CA ALA A 567 -11.58 32.13 -50.35
C ALA A 567 -10.63 33.09 -49.59
N VAL A 568 -9.95 33.89 -50.39
CA VAL A 568 -9.08 35.02 -50.04
C VAL A 568 -9.94 36.22 -49.67
N VAL A 569 -9.71 36.84 -48.50
CA VAL A 569 -10.03 38.27 -48.29
C VAL A 569 -8.90 38.90 -47.50
N ALA A 570 -8.39 40.01 -48.03
CA ALA A 570 -7.23 40.76 -47.62
C ALA A 570 -7.51 41.71 -46.40
N PRO A 571 -6.47 42.32 -45.81
CA PRO A 571 -6.46 42.83 -44.45
C PRO A 571 -7.00 44.26 -44.32
N ALA A 572 -7.56 44.61 -43.19
CA ALA A 572 -7.90 45.97 -42.79
C ALA A 572 -6.95 46.46 -41.71
N GLU A 573 -6.55 47.73 -41.87
CA GLU A 573 -5.51 48.50 -41.21
C GLU A 573 -5.75 48.75 -39.70
N GLU A 574 -4.64 48.89 -38.96
CA GLU A 574 -4.55 49.43 -37.60
C GLU A 574 -4.90 50.92 -37.52
N PRO A 575 -5.47 51.41 -36.43
CA PRO A 575 -5.35 52.81 -36.06
C PRO A 575 -4.31 53.04 -34.95
N LYS A 576 -3.43 54.02 -35.23
CA LYS A 576 -2.41 54.58 -34.34
C LYS A 576 -3.04 55.25 -33.13
N VAL A 577 -2.44 54.99 -31.99
CA VAL A 577 -2.72 55.73 -30.75
C VAL A 577 -1.72 56.90 -30.65
N GLU A 578 -2.24 58.08 -30.55
CA GLU A 578 -1.53 59.33 -30.27
C GLU A 578 -1.44 59.54 -28.72
N ALA A 579 -0.24 59.89 -28.26
CA ALA A 579 0.03 60.21 -26.89
C ALA A 579 -0.30 61.70 -26.61
N ALA A 580 -0.96 61.97 -25.49
CA ALA A 580 -0.96 63.30 -24.89
C ALA A 580 -1.22 63.26 -23.39
N LYS A 581 -0.19 63.71 -22.65
CA LYS A 581 -0.09 64.34 -21.32
C LYS A 581 -0.51 63.54 -20.10
#